data_abd57e8a264a296e921b790dabde54f1
#
_entry.id   abd57e8a264a296e921b790dabde54f1
#
_cell.length_a   1.000
_cell.length_b   1.000
_cell.length_c   1.000
_cell.angle_alpha   90.00
_cell.angle_beta   90.00
_cell.angle_gamma   90.00
#
_symmetry.space_group_name_H-M   'P 1'
#
loop_
_entity.id
_entity.type
_entity.pdbx_description
1 polymer ?
#
loop_
_entity_poly.entity_id
_entity_poly.type
_entity_poly.pdbx_seq_one_letter_code
_entity_poly.pdbx_strand_id
1 'polypeptide(L)'
;MSEPVAQAAAVDTAAEAPPESVSFIFFGDAGTGEPDQFAVANAVAQWCGAHPCRFVALLGDNFYPAGVRGVRDPQWDRKFEQPYGALDLPFRPALGNHDYYGHAAAELRYRSARWSMPARYYSYREGLAEFFVVDTERYTRREQAWLERALAASDAPWKVVYGHHPIRSSGEHGDTPELKTKLAPLLDAAGVAFYLCGHDHDLEVIDAAGTTPMVIAGGGGAGLRTLTPQPGSVYAESVLGFGYMTIDAETATVRMIKTDGTVQFERTWPRPGAGSAR
;
A
#
# COMPACT_ATOMS: atom_id res chain seq x y z
N MET A 1 43.33 -32.26 38.71
CA MET A 1 41.94 -31.81 38.93
C MET A 1 41.59 -31.01 37.75
N SER A 2 40.82 -31.59 36.84
CA SER A 2 40.38 -30.93 35.58
C SER A 2 38.95 -30.47 35.75
N GLU A 3 38.71 -29.18 35.57
CA GLU A 3 37.38 -28.60 35.61
C GLU A 3 36.57 -28.98 34.36
N PRO A 4 35.27 -29.23 34.44
CA PRO A 4 34.44 -29.53 33.27
C PRO A 4 34.06 -28.23 32.53
N VAL A 5 34.34 -28.24 31.24
CA VAL A 5 33.88 -27.21 30.27
C VAL A 5 32.35 -27.30 30.14
N ALA A 6 31.64 -26.24 30.54
CA ALA A 6 30.21 -26.13 30.33
C ALA A 6 29.89 -25.96 28.84
N GLN A 7 29.20 -26.92 28.29
CA GLN A 7 28.68 -26.90 26.93
C GLN A 7 27.43 -25.98 26.89
N ALA A 8 27.55 -24.86 26.21
CA ALA A 8 26.41 -23.95 26.00
C ALA A 8 25.35 -24.66 25.13
N ALA A 9 24.15 -24.81 25.67
CA ALA A 9 22.99 -25.30 24.93
C ALA A 9 22.64 -24.28 23.83
N ALA A 10 22.63 -24.74 22.58
CA ALA A 10 22.10 -24.00 21.45
C ALA A 10 20.59 -23.80 21.70
N VAL A 11 20.16 -22.55 21.81
CA VAL A 11 18.75 -22.19 21.80
C VAL A 11 18.30 -22.31 20.33
N ASP A 12 17.61 -23.39 20.04
CA ASP A 12 16.95 -23.62 18.77
C ASP A 12 15.76 -22.63 18.69
N THR A 13 15.97 -21.47 18.07
CA THR A 13 14.89 -20.56 17.73
C THR A 13 14.14 -21.19 16.55
N ALA A 14 13.16 -22.04 16.85
CA ALA A 14 12.21 -22.50 15.87
C ALA A 14 11.64 -21.28 15.15
N ALA A 15 11.88 -21.16 13.84
CA ALA A 15 11.31 -20.12 13.03
C ALA A 15 9.79 -20.22 13.16
N GLU A 16 9.16 -19.19 13.71
CA GLU A 16 7.71 -19.11 13.87
C GLU A 16 7.07 -19.31 12.50
N ALA A 17 6.14 -20.26 12.39
CA ALA A 17 5.45 -20.54 11.14
C ALA A 17 4.81 -19.22 10.63
N PRO A 18 4.88 -18.92 9.32
CA PRO A 18 4.27 -17.70 8.80
C PRO A 18 2.79 -17.64 9.19
N PRO A 19 2.27 -16.47 9.56
CA PRO A 19 0.90 -16.34 9.98
C PRO A 19 -0.06 -16.85 8.90
N GLU A 20 -1.11 -17.53 9.30
CA GLU A 20 -2.13 -18.09 8.38
C GLU A 20 -2.87 -16.98 7.59
N SER A 21 -2.79 -15.73 8.05
CA SER A 21 -3.37 -14.57 7.37
C SER A 21 -2.53 -13.31 7.56
N VAL A 22 -2.66 -12.37 6.61
CA VAL A 22 -2.05 -11.04 6.65
C VAL A 22 -3.14 -10.00 6.51
N SER A 23 -3.18 -9.05 7.46
CA SER A 23 -4.12 -7.93 7.40
C SER A 23 -3.36 -6.62 7.49
N PHE A 24 -3.71 -5.65 6.64
CA PHE A 24 -3.01 -4.37 6.57
C PHE A 24 -3.93 -3.23 6.13
N ILE A 25 -3.52 -2.02 6.45
CA ILE A 25 -4.15 -0.77 6.04
C ILE A 25 -3.45 -0.23 4.79
N PHE A 26 -4.20 0.42 3.91
CA PHE A 26 -3.62 1.13 2.78
C PHE A 26 -4.41 2.41 2.47
N PHE A 27 -3.70 3.50 2.22
CA PHE A 27 -4.23 4.80 1.77
C PHE A 27 -3.09 5.66 1.24
N GLY A 28 -3.42 6.66 0.44
CA GLY A 28 -2.52 7.68 -0.08
C GLY A 28 -3.05 9.08 0.14
N ASP A 29 -2.35 10.08 -0.38
CA ASP A 29 -2.81 11.47 -0.45
C ASP A 29 -3.12 12.05 0.93
N ALA A 30 -2.24 11.79 1.89
CA ALA A 30 -2.53 11.99 3.29
C ALA A 30 -1.79 13.16 3.94
N GLY A 31 -0.58 13.47 3.51
CA GLY A 31 0.40 14.30 4.23
C GLY A 31 0.14 15.79 4.25
N THR A 32 -1.04 16.24 4.65
CA THR A 32 -1.42 17.66 4.70
C THR A 32 -1.04 18.33 6.02
N GLY A 33 -1.12 17.61 7.15
CA GLY A 33 -1.04 18.16 8.51
C GLY A 33 -2.34 18.85 8.93
N GLU A 34 -3.42 18.70 8.17
CA GLU A 34 -4.72 19.33 8.39
C GLU A 34 -5.70 18.38 9.10
N PRO A 35 -6.85 18.88 9.61
CA PRO A 35 -7.81 18.08 10.37
C PRO A 35 -8.27 16.79 9.68
N ASP A 36 -8.40 16.80 8.35
CA ASP A 36 -8.86 15.64 7.58
C ASP A 36 -7.86 14.48 7.64
N GLN A 37 -6.56 14.77 7.60
CA GLN A 37 -5.53 13.75 7.82
C GLN A 37 -5.63 13.13 9.21
N PHE A 38 -5.82 13.96 10.24
CA PHE A 38 -5.99 13.48 11.61
C PHE A 38 -7.27 12.66 11.78
N ALA A 39 -8.35 13.03 11.10
CA ALA A 39 -9.60 12.26 11.11
C ALA A 39 -9.38 10.85 10.54
N VAL A 40 -8.71 10.72 9.39
CA VAL A 40 -8.35 9.42 8.81
C VAL A 40 -7.40 8.65 9.73
N ALA A 41 -6.35 9.29 10.24
CA ALA A 41 -5.38 8.64 11.14
C ALA A 41 -6.04 8.08 12.41
N ASN A 42 -6.97 8.85 13.02
CA ASN A 42 -7.74 8.41 14.17
C ASN A 42 -8.66 7.23 13.85
N ALA A 43 -9.33 7.26 12.68
CA ALA A 43 -10.17 6.16 12.24
C ALA A 43 -9.36 4.87 12.00
N VAL A 44 -8.17 4.98 11.40
CA VAL A 44 -7.23 3.86 11.24
C VAL A 44 -6.80 3.32 12.61
N ALA A 45 -6.46 4.19 13.57
CA ALA A 45 -6.06 3.76 14.90
C ALA A 45 -7.20 3.02 15.64
N GLN A 46 -8.43 3.52 15.53
CA GLN A 46 -9.62 2.84 16.11
C GLN A 46 -9.88 1.49 15.43
N TRP A 47 -9.78 1.44 14.09
CA TRP A 47 -9.94 0.20 13.34
C TRP A 47 -8.91 -0.85 13.76
N CYS A 48 -7.65 -0.49 13.82
CA CYS A 48 -6.55 -1.39 14.22
C CYS A 48 -6.59 -1.77 15.72
N GLY A 49 -7.27 -0.98 16.55
CA GLY A 49 -7.56 -1.34 17.95
C GLY A 49 -8.57 -2.47 18.07
N ALA A 50 -9.41 -2.68 17.06
CA ALA A 50 -10.45 -3.71 17.02
C ALA A 50 -10.15 -4.86 16.02
N HIS A 51 -9.23 -4.66 15.08
CA HIS A 51 -8.92 -5.60 14.01
C HIS A 51 -7.40 -5.79 13.88
N PRO A 52 -6.90 -6.96 13.49
CA PRO A 52 -5.49 -7.19 13.25
C PRO A 52 -4.95 -6.26 12.16
N CYS A 53 -3.85 -5.53 12.45
CA CYS A 53 -3.13 -4.73 11.47
C CYS A 53 -1.63 -5.03 11.61
N ARG A 54 -0.97 -5.38 10.51
CA ARG A 54 0.47 -5.71 10.51
C ARG A 54 1.33 -4.52 10.10
N PHE A 55 0.84 -3.73 9.15
CA PHE A 55 1.53 -2.56 8.61
C PHE A 55 0.55 -1.62 7.90
N VAL A 56 1.06 -0.44 7.51
CA VAL A 56 0.36 0.51 6.64
C VAL A 56 1.12 0.64 5.33
N ALA A 57 0.47 0.38 4.20
CA ALA A 57 0.97 0.72 2.87
C ALA A 57 0.53 2.15 2.53
N LEU A 58 1.48 3.09 2.47
CA LEU A 58 1.20 4.45 1.99
C LEU A 58 1.35 4.51 0.47
N LEU A 59 0.31 4.98 -0.20
CA LEU A 59 0.18 4.94 -1.66
C LEU A 59 0.70 6.23 -2.35
N GLY A 60 1.66 6.92 -1.72
CA GLY A 60 2.25 8.14 -2.26
C GLY A 60 1.56 9.42 -1.83
N ASP A 61 2.13 10.55 -2.24
CA ASP A 61 1.79 11.88 -1.78
C ASP A 61 1.80 11.96 -0.26
N ASN A 62 2.99 11.60 0.27
CA ASN A 62 3.23 11.52 1.69
C ASN A 62 3.31 12.89 2.36
N PHE A 63 3.52 13.97 1.57
CA PHE A 63 3.66 15.35 2.05
C PHE A 63 3.10 16.36 1.05
N TYR A 64 2.10 17.15 1.48
CA TYR A 64 1.51 18.27 0.71
C TYR A 64 1.94 19.63 1.25
N PRO A 65 1.95 20.74 0.43
CA PRO A 65 1.75 20.72 -1.03
C PRO A 65 3.00 20.26 -1.78
N ALA A 66 4.11 20.00 -1.09
CA ALA A 66 5.37 19.50 -1.62
C ALA A 66 6.07 18.63 -0.58
N GLY A 67 6.80 17.63 -1.05
CA GLY A 67 7.61 16.72 -0.24
C GLY A 67 8.60 17.44 0.67
N VAL A 68 9.16 16.69 1.60
CA VAL A 68 10.15 17.20 2.57
C VAL A 68 11.41 17.72 1.89
N ARG A 69 12.06 18.70 2.52
CA ARG A 69 13.35 19.28 2.05
C ARG A 69 14.58 18.49 2.53
N GLY A 70 14.40 17.61 3.51
CA GLY A 70 15.48 16.83 4.09
C GLY A 70 14.98 15.97 5.26
N VAL A 71 15.87 15.14 5.81
CA VAL A 71 15.54 14.23 6.92
C VAL A 71 15.25 14.95 8.25
N ARG A 72 15.50 16.25 8.35
CA ARG A 72 15.22 17.09 9.51
C ARG A 72 14.14 18.14 9.23
N ASP A 73 13.40 17.99 8.13
CA ASP A 73 12.29 18.89 7.82
C ASP A 73 11.20 18.76 8.89
N PRO A 74 10.68 19.89 9.45
CA PRO A 74 9.58 19.84 10.42
C PRO A 74 8.28 19.19 9.88
N GLN A 75 8.14 19.02 8.58
CA GLN A 75 7.02 18.31 8.01
C GLN A 75 6.94 16.86 8.51
N TRP A 76 8.08 16.19 8.77
CA TRP A 76 8.09 14.85 9.34
C TRP A 76 7.28 14.76 10.61
N ASP A 77 7.52 15.69 11.55
CA ASP A 77 6.79 15.71 12.79
C ASP A 77 5.29 16.00 12.58
N ARG A 78 4.99 17.09 11.88
CA ARG A 78 3.61 17.58 11.74
C ARG A 78 2.71 16.72 10.86
N LYS A 79 3.28 16.03 9.84
CA LYS A 79 2.51 15.34 8.79
C LYS A 79 2.68 13.83 8.80
N PHE A 80 3.60 13.32 9.61
CA PHE A 80 3.81 11.89 9.78
C PHE A 80 3.82 11.47 11.24
N GLU A 81 4.75 11.99 12.06
CA GLU A 81 4.92 11.47 13.42
C GLU A 81 3.73 11.78 14.32
N GLN A 82 3.19 13.00 14.27
CA GLN A 82 2.04 13.42 15.08
C GLN A 82 0.72 12.75 14.64
N PRO A 83 0.31 12.79 13.35
CA PRO A 83 -0.94 12.18 12.93
C PRO A 83 -1.01 10.68 13.24
N TYR A 84 0.10 9.97 13.02
CA TYR A 84 0.15 8.51 13.18
C TYR A 84 0.78 8.06 14.51
N GLY A 85 0.92 8.96 15.48
CA GLY A 85 1.56 8.70 16.79
C GLY A 85 0.88 7.59 17.60
N ALA A 86 -0.43 7.39 17.41
CA ALA A 86 -1.19 6.34 18.09
C ALA A 86 -1.02 4.94 17.43
N LEU A 87 -0.38 4.85 16.25
CA LEU A 87 -0.15 3.60 15.53
C LEU A 87 1.27 3.09 15.79
N ASP A 88 1.37 1.94 16.44
CA ASP A 88 2.64 1.22 16.58
C ASP A 88 2.77 0.19 15.45
N LEU A 89 2.79 0.68 14.21
CA LEU A 89 2.84 -0.12 12.99
C LEU A 89 3.93 0.40 12.05
N PRO A 90 4.63 -0.49 11.32
CA PRO A 90 5.52 -0.06 10.25
C PRO A 90 4.72 0.48 9.06
N PHE A 91 5.18 1.60 8.51
CA PHE A 91 4.69 2.21 7.28
C PHE A 91 5.63 1.84 6.12
N ARG A 92 5.06 1.41 5.00
CA ARG A 92 5.73 1.00 3.76
C ARG A 92 5.31 1.94 2.62
N PRO A 93 6.00 3.08 2.44
CA PRO A 93 5.54 4.11 1.51
C PRO A 93 5.92 3.85 0.05
N ALA A 94 5.04 4.26 -0.87
CA ALA A 94 5.38 4.63 -2.23
C ALA A 94 5.66 6.12 -2.32
N LEU A 95 6.24 6.60 -3.43
CA LEU A 95 6.38 8.03 -3.77
C LEU A 95 5.23 8.46 -4.68
N GLY A 96 4.70 9.67 -4.43
CA GLY A 96 3.77 10.35 -5.32
C GLY A 96 4.38 11.61 -5.95
N ASN A 97 3.62 12.31 -6.79
CA ASN A 97 4.12 13.49 -7.49
C ASN A 97 4.41 14.67 -6.56
N HIS A 98 3.64 14.85 -5.47
CA HIS A 98 3.91 15.88 -4.47
C HIS A 98 5.21 15.64 -3.71
N ASP A 99 5.61 14.40 -3.47
CA ASP A 99 6.89 14.07 -2.87
C ASP A 99 8.07 14.52 -3.74
N TYR A 100 7.88 14.48 -5.07
CA TYR A 100 8.85 14.96 -6.04
C TYR A 100 8.91 16.49 -6.19
N TYR A 101 7.90 17.23 -5.75
CA TYR A 101 7.99 18.70 -5.64
C TYR A 101 8.89 19.14 -4.48
N GLY A 102 9.23 18.20 -3.58
CA GLY A 102 10.25 18.37 -2.56
C GLY A 102 11.54 17.61 -2.90
N HIS A 103 12.10 16.97 -1.91
CA HIS A 103 13.32 16.17 -2.03
C HIS A 103 13.03 14.69 -1.72
N ALA A 104 12.39 13.99 -2.64
CA ALA A 104 11.98 12.59 -2.48
C ALA A 104 13.11 11.66 -1.96
N ALA A 105 14.39 11.93 -2.33
CA ALA A 105 15.52 11.20 -1.78
C ALA A 105 15.72 11.38 -0.26
N ALA A 106 15.10 12.37 0.38
CA ALA A 106 15.11 12.50 1.84
C ALA A 106 14.19 11.45 2.49
N GLU A 107 13.12 11.07 1.83
CA GLU A 107 12.19 10.04 2.31
C GLU A 107 12.86 8.66 2.37
N LEU A 108 13.71 8.35 1.39
CA LEU A 108 14.52 7.13 1.41
C LEU A 108 15.57 7.12 2.55
N ARG A 109 15.97 8.28 3.02
CA ARG A 109 16.99 8.44 4.08
C ARG A 109 16.43 8.70 5.46
N TYR A 110 15.15 9.05 5.57
CA TYR A 110 14.51 9.24 6.86
C TYR A 110 14.50 7.91 7.65
N ARG A 111 14.69 8.00 8.95
CA ARG A 111 14.73 6.84 9.84
C ARG A 111 13.87 7.14 11.06
N SER A 112 12.83 6.34 11.23
CA SER A 112 12.07 6.23 12.46
C SER A 112 11.67 4.76 12.67
N ALA A 113 11.14 4.43 13.83
CA ALA A 113 10.64 3.07 14.09
C ALA A 113 9.50 2.66 13.13
N ARG A 114 8.75 3.65 12.63
CA ARG A 114 7.57 3.43 11.79
C ARG A 114 7.83 3.56 10.29
N TRP A 115 8.75 4.42 9.85
CA TRP A 115 9.00 4.68 8.43
C TRP A 115 10.02 3.70 7.84
N SER A 116 9.61 2.92 6.84
CA SER A 116 10.49 1.96 6.16
C SER A 116 10.36 2.07 4.65
N MET A 117 11.24 2.87 4.05
CA MET A 117 11.35 3.09 2.60
C MET A 117 12.78 2.87 2.15
N PRO A 118 13.18 1.63 1.80
CA PRO A 118 14.58 1.29 1.50
C PRO A 118 15.07 1.81 0.14
N ALA A 119 14.15 1.98 -0.82
CA ALA A 119 14.43 2.43 -2.18
C ALA A 119 13.19 3.10 -2.78
N ARG A 120 13.31 3.67 -3.99
CA ARG A 120 12.19 4.27 -4.75
C ARG A 120 11.18 3.22 -5.23
N TYR A 121 11.68 2.04 -5.53
CA TYR A 121 10.91 0.83 -5.80
C TYR A 121 11.59 -0.35 -5.12
N TYR A 122 10.81 -1.22 -4.51
CA TYR A 122 11.30 -2.32 -3.68
C TYR A 122 10.22 -3.40 -3.51
N SER A 123 10.61 -4.56 -2.99
CA SER A 123 9.65 -5.57 -2.55
C SER A 123 9.92 -5.99 -1.12
N TYR A 124 8.90 -6.54 -0.48
CA TYR A 124 8.97 -7.15 0.84
C TYR A 124 7.91 -8.23 0.97
N ARG A 125 8.14 -9.17 1.87
CA ARG A 125 7.22 -10.27 2.14
C ARG A 125 6.60 -10.11 3.52
N GLU A 126 5.29 -10.32 3.60
CA GLU A 126 4.53 -10.42 4.84
C GLU A 126 3.65 -11.68 4.77
N GLY A 127 4.04 -12.72 5.50
CA GLY A 127 3.34 -14.00 5.52
C GLY A 127 3.14 -14.61 4.12
N LEU A 128 1.89 -14.74 3.70
CA LEU A 128 1.49 -15.36 2.44
C LEU A 128 1.59 -14.42 1.23
N ALA A 129 1.84 -13.13 1.44
CA ALA A 129 1.86 -12.14 0.37
C ALA A 129 3.25 -11.53 0.17
N GLU A 130 3.61 -11.27 -1.08
CA GLU A 130 4.74 -10.42 -1.45
C GLU A 130 4.22 -9.15 -2.10
N PHE A 131 4.74 -8.04 -1.61
CA PHE A 131 4.36 -6.69 -2.00
C PHE A 131 5.47 -6.08 -2.85
N PHE A 132 5.10 -5.48 -3.98
CA PHE A 132 6.00 -4.82 -4.90
C PHE A 132 5.60 -3.34 -5.00
N VAL A 133 6.48 -2.48 -4.52
CA VAL A 133 6.27 -1.03 -4.51
C VAL A 133 6.93 -0.43 -5.74
N VAL A 134 6.18 0.36 -6.50
CA VAL A 134 6.65 0.99 -7.74
C VAL A 134 6.59 2.51 -7.67
N ASP A 135 7.55 3.17 -8.31
CA ASP A 135 7.60 4.62 -8.46
C ASP A 135 6.93 5.04 -9.76
N THR A 136 5.63 5.27 -9.69
CA THR A 136 4.82 5.59 -10.86
C THR A 136 5.02 7.02 -11.39
N GLU A 137 5.59 7.94 -10.58
CA GLU A 137 5.97 9.28 -11.05
C GLU A 137 7.15 9.23 -12.04
N ARG A 138 8.04 8.27 -11.85
CA ARG A 138 9.20 8.05 -12.70
C ARG A 138 9.35 6.60 -13.10
N TYR A 139 8.31 6.03 -13.72
CA TYR A 139 8.27 4.63 -14.11
C TYR A 139 9.21 4.36 -15.30
N THR A 140 10.44 3.96 -15.00
CA THR A 140 11.51 3.78 -15.98
C THR A 140 11.56 2.35 -16.55
N ARG A 141 12.18 2.16 -17.73
CA ARG A 141 12.46 0.82 -18.29
C ARG A 141 13.27 -0.06 -17.33
N ARG A 142 14.16 0.54 -16.51
CA ARG A 142 14.95 -0.20 -15.53
C ARG A 142 14.08 -0.74 -14.41
N GLU A 143 13.14 0.04 -13.95
CA GLU A 143 12.17 -0.34 -12.94
C GLU A 143 11.20 -1.40 -13.47
N GLN A 144 10.66 -1.20 -14.68
CA GLN A 144 9.84 -2.22 -15.34
C GLN A 144 10.55 -3.58 -15.43
N ALA A 145 11.81 -3.59 -15.90
CA ALA A 145 12.61 -4.81 -15.98
C ALA A 145 12.94 -5.42 -14.59
N TRP A 146 13.05 -4.59 -13.55
CA TRP A 146 13.17 -5.06 -12.18
C TRP A 146 11.88 -5.73 -11.72
N LEU A 147 10.72 -5.07 -11.90
CA LEU A 147 9.42 -5.59 -11.49
C LEU A 147 9.11 -6.91 -12.18
N GLU A 148 9.35 -6.99 -13.49
CA GLU A 148 9.17 -8.22 -14.28
C GLU A 148 9.98 -9.39 -13.68
N ARG A 149 11.28 -9.18 -13.42
CA ARG A 149 12.12 -10.21 -12.80
C ARG A 149 11.69 -10.55 -11.38
N ALA A 150 11.32 -9.55 -10.57
CA ALA A 150 10.91 -9.76 -9.19
C ALA A 150 9.60 -10.55 -9.11
N LEU A 151 8.62 -10.22 -9.93
CA LEU A 151 7.35 -10.96 -10.03
C LEU A 151 7.55 -12.40 -10.52
N ALA A 152 8.45 -12.62 -11.49
CA ALA A 152 8.77 -13.95 -12.01
C ALA A 152 9.53 -14.81 -10.98
N ALA A 153 10.35 -14.20 -10.13
CA ALA A 153 11.12 -14.90 -9.10
C ALA A 153 10.30 -15.18 -7.83
N SER A 154 9.16 -14.51 -7.65
CA SER A 154 8.32 -14.65 -6.47
C SER A 154 7.57 -15.98 -6.45
N ASP A 155 7.72 -16.73 -5.36
CA ASP A 155 6.96 -17.93 -5.04
C ASP A 155 5.78 -17.64 -4.09
N ALA A 156 5.51 -16.37 -3.77
CA ALA A 156 4.43 -15.99 -2.88
C ALA A 156 3.07 -16.41 -3.45
N PRO A 157 2.18 -17.01 -2.64
CA PRO A 157 0.81 -17.32 -3.04
C PRO A 157 0.03 -16.10 -3.53
N TRP A 158 0.32 -14.94 -2.95
CA TRP A 158 -0.30 -13.67 -3.28
C TRP A 158 0.76 -12.63 -3.68
N LYS A 159 0.55 -11.99 -4.82
CA LYS A 159 1.38 -10.88 -5.29
C LYS A 159 0.52 -9.62 -5.33
N VAL A 160 0.94 -8.60 -4.59
CA VAL A 160 0.28 -7.30 -4.55
C VAL A 160 1.26 -6.24 -5.03
N VAL A 161 0.88 -5.45 -6.01
CA VAL A 161 1.69 -4.31 -6.49
C VAL A 161 1.01 -3.03 -6.05
N TYR A 162 1.77 -2.03 -5.62
CA TYR A 162 1.23 -0.72 -5.35
C TYR A 162 2.18 0.41 -5.72
N GLY A 163 1.59 1.54 -6.06
CA GLY A 163 2.26 2.79 -6.37
C GLY A 163 1.32 3.96 -6.15
N HIS A 164 1.60 5.12 -6.72
CA HIS A 164 0.76 6.29 -6.51
C HIS A 164 -0.29 6.47 -7.60
N HIS A 165 0.12 6.54 -8.87
CA HIS A 165 -0.81 6.83 -9.97
C HIS A 165 -1.69 5.62 -10.33
N PRO A 166 -2.99 5.82 -10.58
CA PRO A 166 -3.88 4.77 -11.05
C PRO A 166 -3.59 4.39 -12.50
N ILE A 167 -3.81 3.11 -12.85
CA ILE A 167 -3.81 2.67 -14.25
C ILE A 167 -5.09 3.16 -14.92
N ARG A 168 -6.22 3.01 -14.23
CA ARG A 168 -7.55 3.53 -14.59
C ARG A 168 -8.15 4.21 -13.38
N SER A 169 -8.95 5.27 -13.59
CA SER A 169 -9.62 6.00 -12.52
C SER A 169 -10.89 6.66 -13.02
N SER A 170 -11.91 6.63 -12.18
CA SER A 170 -13.13 7.43 -12.32
C SER A 170 -12.97 8.86 -11.81
N GLY A 171 -11.87 9.16 -11.14
CA GLY A 171 -11.58 10.44 -10.53
C GLY A 171 -11.19 11.53 -11.54
N GLU A 172 -10.90 12.71 -11.03
CA GLU A 172 -10.66 13.92 -11.84
C GLU A 172 -9.41 13.83 -12.71
N HIS A 173 -8.36 13.11 -12.27
CA HIS A 173 -7.13 12.90 -13.04
C HIS A 173 -7.31 11.83 -14.14
N GLY A 174 -8.22 10.89 -13.93
CA GLY A 174 -8.52 9.83 -14.87
C GLY A 174 -7.39 8.81 -15.04
N ASP A 175 -7.40 8.13 -16.18
CA ASP A 175 -6.46 7.08 -16.52
C ASP A 175 -5.04 7.60 -16.72
N THR A 176 -4.02 6.80 -16.35
CA THR A 176 -2.61 7.06 -16.67
C THR A 176 -2.20 6.26 -17.92
N PRO A 177 -2.13 6.89 -19.12
CA PRO A 177 -1.91 6.17 -20.39
C PRO A 177 -0.61 5.37 -20.43
N GLU A 178 0.45 5.88 -19.78
CA GLU A 178 1.73 5.20 -19.70
C GLU A 178 1.63 3.89 -18.92
N LEU A 179 0.94 3.90 -17.77
CA LEU A 179 0.75 2.71 -16.94
C LEU A 179 -0.19 1.70 -17.60
N LYS A 180 -1.20 2.15 -18.34
CA LYS A 180 -2.07 1.27 -19.15
C LYS A 180 -1.29 0.46 -20.19
N THR A 181 -0.25 1.05 -20.76
CA THR A 181 0.54 0.41 -21.82
C THR A 181 1.74 -0.38 -21.30
N LYS A 182 2.31 0.02 -20.17
CA LYS A 182 3.56 -0.57 -19.66
C LYS A 182 3.35 -1.44 -18.42
N LEU A 183 2.49 -1.03 -17.50
CA LEU A 183 2.32 -1.71 -16.20
C LEU A 183 1.18 -2.73 -16.27
N ALA A 184 -0.01 -2.35 -16.74
CA ALA A 184 -1.18 -3.24 -16.73
C ALA A 184 -0.91 -4.61 -17.37
N PRO A 185 -0.35 -4.71 -18.61
CA PRO A 185 -0.09 -6.01 -19.22
C PRO A 185 0.89 -6.88 -18.44
N LEU A 186 1.85 -6.25 -17.74
CA LEU A 186 2.82 -6.96 -16.90
C LEU A 186 2.14 -7.55 -15.67
N LEU A 187 1.26 -6.78 -15.01
CA LEU A 187 0.51 -7.26 -13.84
C LEU A 187 -0.40 -8.43 -14.21
N ASP A 188 -1.15 -8.30 -15.30
CA ASP A 188 -2.06 -9.32 -15.78
C ASP A 188 -1.31 -10.62 -16.14
N ALA A 189 -0.21 -10.52 -16.88
CA ALA A 189 0.62 -11.66 -17.27
C ALA A 189 1.29 -12.36 -16.08
N ALA A 190 1.63 -11.62 -15.03
CA ALA A 190 2.27 -12.16 -13.81
C ALA A 190 1.28 -12.72 -12.79
N GLY A 191 -0.03 -12.63 -13.05
CA GLY A 191 -1.08 -13.06 -12.11
C GLY A 191 -1.07 -12.28 -10.81
N VAL A 192 -0.80 -10.96 -10.88
CA VAL A 192 -0.89 -10.07 -9.72
C VAL A 192 -2.33 -10.04 -9.22
N ALA A 193 -2.51 -10.19 -7.92
CA ALA A 193 -3.84 -10.26 -7.30
C ALA A 193 -4.51 -8.89 -7.24
N PHE A 194 -3.74 -7.84 -6.93
CA PHE A 194 -4.24 -6.47 -6.77
C PHE A 194 -3.18 -5.44 -7.16
N TYR A 195 -3.65 -4.33 -7.75
CA TYR A 195 -2.90 -3.10 -7.85
C TYR A 195 -3.55 -2.03 -6.95
N LEU A 196 -2.78 -1.49 -5.95
CA LEU A 196 -3.28 -0.47 -5.03
C LEU A 196 -2.66 0.88 -5.41
N CYS A 197 -3.44 1.96 -5.37
CA CYS A 197 -2.97 3.30 -5.70
C CYS A 197 -3.77 4.41 -4.99
N GLY A 198 -3.32 5.65 -5.11
CA GLY A 198 -3.96 6.87 -4.66
C GLY A 198 -4.15 7.84 -5.82
N HIS A 199 -3.64 9.08 -5.69
CA HIS A 199 -3.62 10.18 -6.66
C HIS A 199 -4.98 10.83 -6.92
N ASP A 200 -6.02 10.07 -7.23
CA ASP A 200 -7.38 10.57 -7.18
C ASP A 200 -7.87 10.48 -5.73
N HIS A 201 -8.34 11.64 -5.22
CA HIS A 201 -8.71 11.80 -3.82
C HIS A 201 -10.12 11.27 -3.56
N ASP A 202 -10.25 9.96 -3.69
CA ASP A 202 -11.49 9.20 -3.52
C ASP A 202 -11.20 7.78 -3.04
N LEU A 203 -12.24 6.98 -2.91
CA LEU A 203 -12.17 5.55 -2.68
C LEU A 203 -12.86 4.82 -3.83
N GLU A 204 -12.12 4.03 -4.60
CA GLU A 204 -12.67 3.32 -5.75
C GLU A 204 -12.14 1.88 -5.84
N VAL A 205 -12.98 0.96 -6.34
CA VAL A 205 -12.59 -0.39 -6.70
C VAL A 205 -13.01 -0.64 -8.15
N ILE A 206 -12.03 -0.92 -9.00
CA ILE A 206 -12.24 -1.29 -10.41
C ILE A 206 -11.89 -2.77 -10.57
N ASP A 207 -12.88 -3.56 -10.98
CA ASP A 207 -12.75 -5.00 -11.19
C ASP A 207 -13.36 -5.39 -12.54
N ALA A 208 -12.57 -5.21 -13.59
CA ALA A 208 -12.96 -5.57 -14.96
C ALA A 208 -12.47 -6.99 -15.27
N ALA A 209 -13.33 -7.78 -15.89
CA ALA A 209 -13.03 -9.17 -16.22
C ALA A 209 -11.75 -9.31 -17.04
N GLY A 210 -10.87 -10.22 -16.60
CA GLY A 210 -9.61 -10.53 -17.30
C GLY A 210 -8.49 -9.52 -17.03
N THR A 211 -8.65 -8.62 -16.07
CA THR A 211 -7.59 -7.68 -15.65
C THR A 211 -7.33 -7.78 -14.17
N THR A 212 -6.14 -7.35 -13.74
CA THR A 212 -5.79 -7.21 -12.33
C THR A 212 -6.75 -6.23 -11.65
N PRO A 213 -7.47 -6.62 -10.58
CA PRO A 213 -8.29 -5.72 -9.79
C PRO A 213 -7.48 -4.53 -9.27
N MET A 214 -8.03 -3.32 -9.38
CA MET A 214 -7.38 -2.10 -8.93
C MET A 214 -8.20 -1.45 -7.81
N VAL A 215 -7.50 -0.98 -6.79
CA VAL A 215 -8.10 -0.30 -5.63
C VAL A 215 -7.44 1.06 -5.47
N ILE A 216 -8.23 2.12 -5.60
CA ILE A 216 -7.81 3.50 -5.33
C ILE A 216 -8.24 3.83 -3.89
N ALA A 217 -7.31 4.33 -3.10
CA ALA A 217 -7.56 4.77 -1.74
C ALA A 217 -6.83 6.10 -1.47
N GLY A 218 -7.17 7.13 -2.26
CA GLY A 218 -6.62 8.48 -2.16
C GLY A 218 -7.38 9.41 -1.21
N GLY A 219 -8.32 8.87 -0.44
CA GLY A 219 -9.09 9.61 0.57
C GLY A 219 -8.34 9.84 1.88
N GLY A 220 -7.01 9.83 1.91
CA GLY A 220 -6.15 9.84 3.11
C GLY A 220 -6.09 11.17 3.89
N GLY A 221 -6.63 12.26 3.36
CA GLY A 221 -6.66 13.54 4.07
C GLY A 221 -6.36 14.78 3.24
N ALA A 222 -6.02 14.65 1.96
CA ALA A 222 -6.03 15.75 1.01
C ALA A 222 -7.47 16.06 0.55
N GLY A 223 -7.68 17.26 -0.01
CA GLY A 223 -9.01 17.71 -0.40
C GLY A 223 -9.66 16.79 -1.41
N LEU A 224 -10.88 16.35 -1.12
CA LEU A 224 -11.65 15.45 -1.98
C LEU A 224 -11.93 16.06 -3.35
N ARG A 225 -12.07 15.21 -4.36
CA ARG A 225 -12.36 15.58 -5.75
C ARG A 225 -13.61 14.88 -6.26
N THR A 226 -14.18 15.41 -7.34
CA THR A 226 -15.32 14.79 -8.02
C THR A 226 -14.86 13.54 -8.78
N LEU A 227 -15.77 12.58 -8.93
CA LEU A 227 -15.56 11.38 -9.74
C LEU A 227 -16.80 11.07 -10.58
N THR A 228 -16.59 10.34 -11.68
CA THR A 228 -17.66 9.79 -12.51
C THR A 228 -17.36 8.34 -12.78
N PRO A 229 -18.10 7.39 -12.17
CA PRO A 229 -17.80 5.97 -12.30
C PRO A 229 -17.69 5.52 -13.75
N GLN A 230 -16.58 4.84 -14.10
CA GLN A 230 -16.33 4.30 -15.43
C GLN A 230 -16.68 2.80 -15.49
N PRO A 231 -16.76 2.20 -16.69
CA PRO A 231 -17.00 0.78 -16.85
C PRO A 231 -15.94 -0.06 -16.10
N GLY A 232 -16.43 -1.00 -15.28
CA GLY A 232 -15.59 -1.85 -14.41
C GLY A 232 -15.44 -1.31 -13.01
N SER A 233 -15.82 -0.05 -12.72
CA SER A 233 -15.93 0.45 -11.35
C SER A 233 -17.10 -0.25 -10.64
N VAL A 234 -16.78 -0.98 -9.59
CA VAL A 234 -17.77 -1.72 -8.76
C VAL A 234 -18.07 -1.01 -7.46
N TYR A 235 -17.27 -0.04 -7.09
CA TYR A 235 -17.45 0.91 -6.01
C TYR A 235 -16.67 2.18 -6.31
N ALA A 236 -17.26 3.35 -6.10
CA ALA A 236 -16.58 4.63 -6.20
C ALA A 236 -17.32 5.68 -5.35
N GLU A 237 -16.61 6.34 -4.45
CA GLU A 237 -17.15 7.39 -3.58
C GLU A 237 -16.08 8.45 -3.28
N SER A 238 -16.43 9.72 -3.46
CA SER A 238 -15.58 10.86 -3.06
C SER A 238 -15.73 11.09 -1.56
N VAL A 239 -14.90 10.45 -0.78
CA VAL A 239 -14.99 10.44 0.69
C VAL A 239 -13.63 10.23 1.34
N LEU A 240 -13.44 10.81 2.53
CA LEU A 240 -12.28 10.53 3.38
C LEU A 240 -12.36 9.12 3.97
N GLY A 241 -11.27 8.39 3.90
CA GLY A 241 -11.21 7.03 4.40
C GLY A 241 -9.93 6.29 3.98
N PHE A 242 -9.98 4.98 4.13
CA PHE A 242 -8.84 4.10 3.88
C PHE A 242 -9.32 2.72 3.44
N GLY A 243 -8.42 1.96 2.85
CA GLY A 243 -8.61 0.56 2.57
C GLY A 243 -8.05 -0.33 3.68
N TYR A 244 -8.72 -1.45 3.94
CA TYR A 244 -8.25 -2.54 4.78
C TYR A 244 -8.33 -3.85 4.01
N MET A 245 -7.24 -4.59 3.96
CA MET A 245 -7.17 -5.88 3.26
C MET A 245 -6.79 -6.99 4.23
N THR A 246 -7.50 -8.11 4.12
CA THR A 246 -7.14 -9.37 4.78
C THR A 246 -6.88 -10.43 3.72
N ILE A 247 -5.76 -11.12 3.81
CA ILE A 247 -5.32 -12.19 2.89
C ILE A 247 -5.12 -13.45 3.70
N ASP A 248 -5.76 -14.54 3.32
CA ASP A 248 -5.52 -15.88 3.82
C ASP A 248 -5.03 -16.83 2.69
N ALA A 249 -4.98 -18.14 2.93
CA ALA A 249 -4.47 -19.10 1.95
C ALA A 249 -5.32 -19.16 0.66
N GLU A 250 -6.63 -18.90 0.76
CA GLU A 250 -7.60 -19.12 -0.30
C GLU A 250 -8.20 -17.82 -0.86
N THR A 251 -8.31 -16.80 0.00
CA THR A 251 -9.04 -15.58 -0.32
C THR A 251 -8.33 -14.31 0.12
N ALA A 252 -8.67 -13.20 -0.55
CA ALA A 252 -8.35 -11.86 -0.10
C ALA A 252 -9.63 -11.02 -0.05
N THR A 253 -9.85 -10.34 1.06
CA THR A 253 -11.00 -9.45 1.27
C THR A 253 -10.53 -8.01 1.37
N VAL A 254 -11.08 -7.15 0.54
CA VAL A 254 -10.88 -5.69 0.57
C VAL A 254 -12.09 -5.03 1.20
N ARG A 255 -11.84 -4.10 2.13
CA ARG A 255 -12.84 -3.21 2.72
C ARG A 255 -12.44 -1.76 2.49
N MET A 256 -13.41 -0.94 2.06
CA MET A 256 -13.24 0.51 2.00
C MET A 256 -14.00 1.11 3.18
N ILE A 257 -13.31 1.89 4.01
CA ILE A 257 -13.76 2.31 5.34
C ILE A 257 -13.68 3.83 5.45
N LYS A 258 -14.78 4.46 5.87
CA LYS A 258 -14.84 5.90 6.12
C LYS A 258 -14.26 6.27 7.49
N THR A 259 -14.07 7.58 7.70
CA THR A 259 -13.54 8.13 8.96
C THR A 259 -14.44 7.88 10.17
N ASP A 260 -15.71 7.56 9.99
CA ASP A 260 -16.63 7.16 11.07
C ASP A 260 -16.60 5.66 11.39
N GLY A 261 -15.73 4.90 10.72
CA GLY A 261 -15.60 3.45 10.86
C GLY A 261 -16.59 2.63 10.04
N THR A 262 -17.46 3.28 9.24
CA THR A 262 -18.44 2.60 8.39
C THR A 262 -17.74 1.90 7.22
N VAL A 263 -17.99 0.59 7.05
CA VAL A 263 -17.56 -0.17 5.87
C VAL A 263 -18.53 0.13 4.73
N GLN A 264 -18.07 0.87 3.72
CA GLN A 264 -18.88 1.23 2.56
C GLN A 264 -18.87 0.17 1.47
N PHE A 265 -17.76 -0.56 1.39
CA PHE A 265 -17.60 -1.62 0.41
C PHE A 265 -16.84 -2.78 1.06
N GLU A 266 -17.27 -3.98 0.76
CA GLU A 266 -16.56 -5.22 1.09
C GLU A 266 -16.70 -6.20 -0.07
N ARG A 267 -15.58 -6.79 -0.48
CA ARG A 267 -15.57 -7.86 -1.47
C ARG A 267 -14.40 -8.81 -1.24
N THR A 268 -14.66 -10.08 -1.53
CA THR A 268 -13.67 -11.17 -1.43
C THR A 268 -13.35 -11.70 -2.82
N TRP A 269 -12.07 -11.90 -3.09
CA TRP A 269 -11.56 -12.52 -4.31
C TRP A 269 -10.87 -13.84 -3.97
N PRO A 270 -11.03 -14.87 -4.80
CA PRO A 270 -10.26 -16.10 -4.68
C PRO A 270 -8.80 -15.85 -5.10
N ARG A 271 -7.90 -16.69 -4.59
CA ARG A 271 -6.49 -16.64 -4.97
C ARG A 271 -6.32 -16.81 -6.49
N PRO A 272 -5.50 -15.97 -7.16
CA PRO A 272 -5.22 -16.13 -8.57
C PRO A 272 -4.68 -17.54 -8.87
N GLY A 273 -5.22 -18.17 -9.93
CA GLY A 273 -4.83 -19.53 -10.32
C GLY A 273 -5.49 -20.68 -9.56
N ALA A 274 -6.23 -20.44 -8.48
CA ALA A 274 -6.95 -21.49 -7.75
C ALA A 274 -8.16 -22.08 -8.51
N GLY A 275 -8.59 -21.46 -9.62
CA GLY A 275 -9.79 -21.82 -10.39
C GLY A 275 -9.57 -22.48 -11.74
N SER A 276 -8.34 -22.80 -12.17
CA SER A 276 -8.07 -23.37 -13.49
C SER A 276 -7.94 -24.92 -13.54
N ALA A 277 -8.36 -25.60 -12.47
CA ALA A 277 -8.52 -27.05 -12.49
C ALA A 277 -10.00 -27.41 -12.61
N ARG A 278 -10.58 -27.21 -13.81
CA ARG A 278 -11.80 -27.88 -14.29
C ARG A 278 -11.65 -28.22 -15.76
#